data_3f85aaee02d0e8b53fa4dc9c05b91c3a
#
_entry.id   3f85aaee02d0e8b53fa4dc9c05b91c3a
#
_cell.length_a   1.000
_cell.length_b   1.000
_cell.length_c   1.000
_cell.angle_alpha   90.00
_cell.angle_beta   90.00
_cell.angle_gamma   90.00
#
_symmetry.space_group_name_H-M   'P 1'
#
loop_
_entity.id
_entity.type
_entity.pdbx_description
1 polymer ?
#
loop_
_entity_poly.entity_id
_entity_poly.type
_entity_poly.pdbx_seq_one_letter_code
_entity_poly.pdbx_strand_id
1 'polypeptide(L)'
;MKITITKNEKEFDCTAAWRIIGQMLNEPESVIGLSTGRTTGNLHRLVGEIYTKYPFKVDTVTFFGLDEVTNVPREYAGACYTMLKTELMDTLGIKEENFLMLPTISGDFEQSCRDFQQKIANRGGIDLLILGLGENGHLGFNQPESPFGGEAWVTRMNVELEERIRSCLLYTSPSPRDRG
;
A
#
# COMPACT_ATOMS: atom_id res chain seq x y z
N MET A 1 -3.66 22.39 7.10
CA MET A 1 -3.97 20.96 7.47
C MET A 1 -5.45 20.84 7.75
N LYS A 2 -6.12 19.81 7.20
CA LYS A 2 -7.53 19.51 7.50
C LYS A 2 -7.58 18.25 8.38
N ILE A 3 -8.23 18.34 9.55
CA ILE A 3 -8.42 17.23 10.47
C ILE A 3 -9.87 16.77 10.39
N THR A 4 -10.09 15.46 10.24
CA THR A 4 -11.41 14.83 10.30
C THR A 4 -11.41 13.83 11.45
N ILE A 5 -12.29 13.99 12.42
CA ILE A 5 -12.46 13.08 13.54
C ILE A 5 -13.68 12.21 13.24
N THR A 6 -13.50 10.89 13.35
CA THR A 6 -14.55 9.89 13.11
C THR A 6 -15.00 9.28 14.43
N LYS A 7 -16.23 8.79 14.51
CA LYS A 7 -16.82 8.24 15.75
C LYS A 7 -16.33 6.81 16.04
N ASN A 8 -15.93 6.10 15.02
CA ASN A 8 -15.50 4.70 15.10
C ASN A 8 -14.67 4.30 13.85
N GLU A 9 -14.07 3.11 13.89
CA GLU A 9 -13.26 2.56 12.82
C GLU A 9 -14.01 2.45 11.48
N LYS A 10 -15.26 2.02 11.50
CA LYS A 10 -16.07 1.92 10.27
C LYS A 10 -16.27 3.27 9.58
N GLU A 11 -16.53 4.33 10.34
CA GLU A 11 -16.64 5.69 9.81
C GLU A 11 -15.29 6.19 9.29
N PHE A 12 -14.20 5.82 9.97
CA PHE A 12 -12.83 6.09 9.53
C PHE A 12 -12.54 5.44 8.18
N ASP A 13 -12.74 4.12 8.05
CA ASP A 13 -12.53 3.38 6.82
C ASP A 13 -13.36 3.95 5.67
N CYS A 14 -14.64 4.23 5.93
CA CYS A 14 -15.54 4.83 4.94
C CYS A 14 -15.05 6.21 4.48
N THR A 15 -14.62 7.06 5.41
CA THR A 15 -14.12 8.40 5.10
C THR A 15 -12.85 8.33 4.27
N ALA A 16 -11.93 7.42 4.61
CA ALA A 16 -10.68 7.23 3.88
C ALA A 16 -10.93 6.61 2.49
N ALA A 17 -11.81 5.59 2.38
CA ALA A 17 -12.18 4.99 1.11
C ALA A 17 -12.78 6.02 0.13
N TRP A 18 -13.66 6.90 0.61
CA TRP A 18 -14.22 7.97 -0.21
C TRP A 18 -13.20 9.03 -0.64
N ARG A 19 -12.07 9.17 0.06
CA ARG A 19 -10.96 10.01 -0.42
C ARG A 19 -10.29 9.42 -1.65
N ILE A 20 -10.04 8.11 -1.64
CA ILE A 20 -9.48 7.40 -2.80
C ILE A 20 -10.45 7.44 -3.98
N ILE A 21 -11.72 7.09 -3.74
CA ILE A 21 -12.75 7.09 -4.79
C ILE A 21 -12.94 8.49 -5.37
N GLY A 22 -13.02 9.50 -4.51
CA GLY A 22 -13.16 10.89 -4.95
C GLY A 22 -12.00 11.36 -5.81
N GLN A 23 -10.77 10.94 -5.49
CA GLN A 23 -9.60 11.24 -6.32
C GLN A 23 -9.72 10.59 -7.69
N MET A 24 -10.02 9.29 -7.74
CA MET A 24 -10.19 8.56 -9.02
C MET A 24 -11.29 9.14 -9.91
N LEU A 25 -12.40 9.60 -9.31
CA LEU A 25 -13.52 10.16 -10.06
C LEU A 25 -13.26 11.57 -10.58
N ASN A 26 -12.57 12.41 -9.78
CA ASN A 26 -12.34 13.80 -10.15
C ASN A 26 -11.10 13.96 -11.06
N GLU A 27 -10.11 13.10 -10.89
CA GLU A 27 -8.84 13.14 -11.62
C GLU A 27 -8.46 11.73 -12.10
N PRO A 28 -9.02 11.26 -13.23
CA PRO A 28 -8.88 9.88 -13.70
C PRO A 28 -7.46 9.46 -14.08
N GLU A 29 -6.51 10.39 -14.22
CA GLU A 29 -5.10 10.14 -14.52
C GLU A 29 -4.21 10.23 -13.28
N SER A 30 -4.81 10.26 -12.08
CA SER A 30 -4.09 10.39 -10.80
C SER A 30 -3.09 9.28 -10.55
N VAL A 31 -2.02 9.66 -9.88
CA VAL A 31 -1.02 8.75 -9.29
C VAL A 31 -1.29 8.64 -7.79
N ILE A 32 -1.78 7.48 -7.35
CA ILE A 32 -2.25 7.25 -5.98
C ILE A 32 -1.32 6.27 -5.28
N GLY A 33 -0.68 6.72 -4.20
CA GLY A 33 0.15 5.91 -3.33
C GLY A 33 -0.65 5.27 -2.19
N LEU A 34 -0.39 4.00 -1.95
CA LEU A 34 -1.06 3.21 -0.93
C LEU A 34 -0.02 2.57 0.01
N SER A 35 -0.24 2.67 1.30
CA SER A 35 0.46 1.87 2.29
C SER A 35 -0.29 0.57 2.59
N THR A 36 0.42 -0.44 3.04
CA THR A 36 -0.16 -1.71 3.48
C THR A 36 -0.28 -1.76 5.01
N GLY A 37 -1.02 -2.73 5.51
CA GLY A 37 -1.11 -3.05 6.91
C GLY A 37 -2.53 -3.12 7.45
N ARG A 38 -2.62 -3.42 8.74
CA ARG A 38 -3.91 -3.66 9.42
C ARG A 38 -4.87 -2.48 9.33
N THR A 39 -4.36 -1.24 9.41
CA THR A 39 -5.19 -0.03 9.38
C THR A 39 -5.73 0.26 7.98
N THR A 40 -4.97 -0.05 6.92
CA THR A 40 -5.33 0.32 5.55
C THR A 40 -6.03 -0.79 4.76
N GLY A 41 -5.84 -2.05 5.14
CA GLY A 41 -6.44 -3.19 4.43
C GLY A 41 -7.98 -3.17 4.39
N ASN A 42 -8.64 -2.69 5.46
CA ASN A 42 -10.11 -2.59 5.48
C ASN A 42 -10.61 -1.52 4.52
N LEU A 43 -9.96 -0.35 4.49
CA LEU A 43 -10.35 0.71 3.57
C LEU A 43 -10.12 0.32 2.10
N HIS A 44 -9.06 -0.43 1.78
CA HIS A 44 -8.82 -0.96 0.43
C HIS A 44 -9.95 -1.89 -0.01
N ARG A 45 -10.31 -2.86 0.84
CA ARG A 45 -11.45 -3.76 0.56
C ARG A 45 -12.75 -3.00 0.37
N LEU A 46 -13.01 -1.98 1.19
CA LEU A 46 -14.20 -1.14 1.08
C LEU A 46 -14.25 -0.37 -0.24
N VAL A 47 -13.12 0.13 -0.73
CA VAL A 47 -13.03 0.73 -2.09
C VAL A 47 -13.44 -0.30 -3.14
N GLY A 48 -12.91 -1.53 -3.06
CA GLY A 48 -13.25 -2.64 -3.96
C GLY A 48 -14.73 -3.02 -3.91
N GLU A 49 -15.32 -3.10 -2.71
CA GLU A 49 -16.76 -3.38 -2.52
C GLU A 49 -17.65 -2.30 -3.17
N ILE A 50 -17.31 -1.03 -2.96
CA ILE A 50 -18.04 0.09 -3.56
C ILE A 50 -17.91 0.03 -5.09
N TYR A 51 -16.70 -0.18 -5.61
CA TYR A 51 -16.46 -0.32 -7.04
C TYR A 51 -17.23 -1.48 -7.66
N THR A 52 -17.25 -2.64 -7.01
CA THR A 52 -18.00 -3.81 -7.49
C THR A 52 -19.50 -3.52 -7.60
N LYS A 53 -20.04 -2.75 -6.65
CA LYS A 53 -21.45 -2.38 -6.63
C LYS A 53 -21.78 -1.25 -7.59
N TYR A 54 -20.86 -0.31 -7.77
CA TYR A 54 -21.04 0.88 -8.60
C TYR A 54 -19.76 1.12 -9.43
N PRO A 55 -19.57 0.34 -10.52
CA PRO A 55 -18.35 0.44 -11.33
C PRO A 55 -18.18 1.82 -11.97
N PHE A 56 -16.96 2.31 -12.01
CA PHE A 56 -16.58 3.55 -12.68
C PHE A 56 -15.23 3.36 -13.38
N LYS A 57 -14.82 4.31 -14.21
CA LYS A 57 -13.59 4.22 -14.99
C LYS A 57 -12.36 4.34 -14.08
N VAL A 58 -11.43 3.36 -14.14
CA VAL A 58 -10.19 3.32 -13.35
C VAL A 58 -8.94 2.95 -14.17
N ASP A 59 -9.11 2.69 -15.46
CA ASP A 59 -8.08 2.16 -16.36
C ASP A 59 -6.93 3.14 -16.63
N THR A 60 -7.09 4.42 -16.33
CA THR A 60 -6.08 5.46 -16.47
C THR A 60 -5.40 5.83 -15.15
N VAL A 61 -5.95 5.39 -14.01
CA VAL A 61 -5.35 5.62 -12.69
C VAL A 61 -4.07 4.80 -12.55
N THR A 62 -3.03 5.42 -12.03
CA THR A 62 -1.81 4.72 -11.61
C THR A 62 -1.80 4.55 -10.11
N PHE A 63 -1.62 3.33 -9.65
CA PHE A 63 -1.38 3.05 -8.24
C PHE A 63 0.09 2.71 -7.98
N PHE A 64 0.57 3.02 -6.79
CA PHE A 64 1.87 2.55 -6.35
C PHE A 64 1.85 2.16 -4.87
N GLY A 65 2.65 1.15 -4.51
CA GLY A 65 2.90 0.82 -3.10
C GLY A 65 3.99 1.70 -2.52
N LEU A 66 3.77 2.19 -1.30
CA LEU A 66 4.69 3.08 -0.61
C LEU A 66 6.04 2.42 -0.32
N ASP A 67 6.02 1.17 0.04
CA ASP A 67 7.16 0.39 0.50
C ASP A 67 7.05 -1.07 0.08
N GLU A 68 8.15 -1.82 0.25
CA GLU A 68 8.19 -3.25 -0.06
C GLU A 68 9.24 -3.95 0.84
N VAL A 69 9.00 -5.24 1.09
CA VAL A 69 9.98 -6.10 1.76
C VAL A 69 10.92 -6.73 0.74
N THR A 70 12.21 -6.81 1.08
CA THR A 70 13.23 -7.36 0.19
C THR A 70 13.57 -8.81 0.51
N ASN A 71 14.18 -9.51 -0.46
CA ASN A 71 14.69 -10.87 -0.33
C ASN A 71 13.60 -11.93 -0.03
N VAL A 72 12.39 -11.69 -0.52
CA VAL A 72 11.27 -12.64 -0.48
C VAL A 72 10.71 -12.85 -1.89
N PRO A 73 10.07 -13.99 -2.19
CA PRO A 73 9.31 -14.12 -3.44
C PRO A 73 8.24 -13.04 -3.56
N ARG A 74 7.98 -12.56 -4.79
CA ARG A 74 6.97 -11.51 -5.03
C ARG A 74 5.57 -11.95 -4.55
N GLU A 75 5.28 -13.22 -4.67
CA GLU A 75 4.01 -13.87 -4.28
C GLU A 75 3.93 -14.17 -2.77
N TYR A 76 4.97 -13.81 -2.01
CA TYR A 76 4.94 -13.95 -0.56
C TYR A 76 3.77 -13.17 0.04
N ALA A 77 2.96 -13.81 0.88
CA ALA A 77 1.74 -13.21 1.42
C ALA A 77 1.98 -11.91 2.22
N GLY A 78 3.18 -11.72 2.75
CA GLY A 78 3.60 -10.50 3.45
C GLY A 78 4.30 -9.47 2.57
N ALA A 79 4.45 -9.72 1.27
CA ALA A 79 4.92 -8.70 0.34
C ALA A 79 3.83 -7.65 0.14
N CYS A 80 4.20 -6.37 0.17
CA CYS A 80 3.25 -5.27 -0.02
C CYS A 80 2.56 -5.36 -1.38
N TYR A 81 3.27 -5.81 -2.41
CA TYR A 81 2.69 -6.12 -3.71
C TYR A 81 1.52 -7.11 -3.61
N THR A 82 1.72 -8.26 -2.96
CA THR A 82 0.69 -9.31 -2.84
C THR A 82 -0.50 -8.82 -2.02
N MET A 83 -0.24 -8.07 -0.94
CA MET A 83 -1.30 -7.46 -0.13
C MET A 83 -2.17 -6.50 -0.93
N LEU A 84 -1.57 -5.49 -1.58
CA LEU A 84 -2.31 -4.51 -2.38
C LEU A 84 -3.01 -5.15 -3.58
N LYS A 85 -2.35 -6.12 -4.23
CA LYS A 85 -2.94 -6.85 -5.34
C LYS A 85 -4.24 -7.52 -4.92
N THR A 86 -4.22 -8.28 -3.85
CA THR A 86 -5.39 -9.04 -3.36
C THR A 86 -6.45 -8.16 -2.69
N GLU A 87 -6.05 -7.10 -2.01
CA GLU A 87 -6.98 -6.21 -1.30
C GLU A 87 -7.74 -5.26 -2.23
N LEU A 88 -7.14 -4.85 -3.36
CA LEU A 88 -7.73 -3.82 -4.20
C LEU A 88 -7.49 -4.00 -5.70
N MET A 89 -6.24 -4.22 -6.15
CA MET A 89 -5.91 -4.12 -7.58
C MET A 89 -6.66 -5.15 -8.43
N ASP A 90 -6.77 -6.40 -7.96
CA ASP A 90 -7.51 -7.44 -8.68
C ASP A 90 -9.00 -7.10 -8.80
N THR A 91 -9.60 -6.53 -7.75
CA THR A 91 -11.01 -6.13 -7.75
C THR A 91 -11.26 -4.96 -8.69
N LEU A 92 -10.36 -4.00 -8.76
CA LEU A 92 -10.46 -2.86 -9.68
C LEU A 92 -10.08 -3.23 -11.13
N GLY A 93 -9.45 -4.39 -11.35
CA GLY A 93 -8.95 -4.79 -12.67
C GLY A 93 -7.77 -3.93 -13.15
N ILE A 94 -6.94 -3.43 -12.21
CA ILE A 94 -5.79 -2.57 -12.54
C ILE A 94 -4.73 -3.40 -13.25
N LYS A 95 -4.31 -2.90 -14.42
CA LYS A 95 -3.25 -3.53 -15.21
C LYS A 95 -1.90 -3.36 -14.54
N GLU A 96 -1.00 -4.33 -14.74
CA GLU A 96 0.37 -4.32 -14.18
C GLU A 96 1.15 -3.05 -14.53
N GLU A 97 0.96 -2.48 -15.71
CA GLU A 97 1.60 -1.23 -16.15
C GLU A 97 1.17 0.01 -15.34
N ASN A 98 0.00 -0.07 -14.69
CA ASN A 98 -0.58 0.97 -13.84
C ASN A 98 -0.50 0.64 -12.35
N PHE A 99 0.24 -0.42 -12.00
CA PHE A 99 0.51 -0.79 -10.61
C PHE A 99 2.02 -0.83 -10.36
N LEU A 100 2.57 0.28 -9.87
CA LEU A 100 4.00 0.44 -9.65
C LEU A 100 4.39 -0.08 -8.27
N MET A 101 5.35 -0.99 -8.23
CA MET A 101 5.90 -1.54 -6.99
C MET A 101 7.42 -1.57 -7.04
N LEU A 102 8.03 -1.44 -5.88
CA LEU A 102 9.44 -1.79 -5.69
C LEU A 102 9.60 -3.31 -5.84
N PRO A 103 10.72 -3.78 -6.39
CA PRO A 103 10.96 -5.22 -6.50
C PRO A 103 11.31 -5.82 -5.13
N THR A 104 10.81 -7.02 -4.85
CA THR A 104 11.19 -7.81 -3.67
C THR A 104 12.57 -8.46 -3.82
N ILE A 105 13.03 -8.67 -5.05
CA ILE A 105 14.34 -9.24 -5.39
C ILE A 105 15.01 -8.33 -6.41
N SER A 106 16.24 -7.90 -6.16
CA SER A 106 17.03 -7.07 -7.05
C SER A 106 18.53 -7.34 -6.86
N GLY A 107 19.29 -7.18 -7.93
CA GLY A 107 20.76 -7.14 -7.85
C GLY A 107 21.30 -5.79 -7.34
N ASP A 108 20.49 -4.72 -7.45
CA ASP A 108 20.80 -3.37 -6.97
C ASP A 108 19.49 -2.68 -6.54
N PHE A 109 19.21 -2.72 -5.25
CA PHE A 109 18.02 -2.09 -4.68
C PHE A 109 18.06 -0.56 -4.71
N GLU A 110 19.25 0.04 -4.61
CA GLU A 110 19.40 1.49 -4.70
C GLU A 110 19.03 2.00 -6.11
N GLN A 111 19.48 1.27 -7.15
CA GLN A 111 19.04 1.58 -8.52
C GLN A 111 17.54 1.34 -8.69
N SER A 112 17.00 0.28 -8.11
CA SER A 112 15.55 0.00 -8.13
C SER A 112 14.73 1.12 -7.50
N CYS A 113 15.21 1.71 -6.40
CA CYS A 113 14.59 2.88 -5.77
C CYS A 113 14.59 4.10 -6.72
N ARG A 114 15.73 4.40 -7.34
CA ARG A 114 15.83 5.50 -8.33
C ARG A 114 14.88 5.30 -9.52
N ASP A 115 14.86 4.09 -10.07
CA ASP A 115 13.98 3.75 -11.21
C ASP A 115 12.49 3.85 -10.83
N PHE A 116 12.15 3.44 -9.62
CA PHE A 116 10.78 3.55 -9.10
C PHE A 116 10.33 5.00 -8.97
N GLN A 117 11.17 5.86 -8.39
CA GLN A 117 10.89 7.29 -8.29
C GLN A 117 10.76 7.94 -9.66
N GLN A 118 11.65 7.59 -10.61
CA GLN A 118 11.57 8.10 -11.96
C GLN A 118 10.27 7.69 -12.67
N LYS A 119 9.77 6.48 -12.44
CA LYS A 119 8.47 6.04 -12.97
C LYS A 119 7.31 6.88 -12.43
N ILE A 120 7.32 7.24 -11.15
CA ILE A 120 6.33 8.12 -10.53
C ILE A 120 6.45 9.54 -11.10
N ALA A 121 7.66 10.08 -11.17
CA ALA A 121 7.91 11.41 -11.72
C ALA A 121 7.46 11.53 -13.19
N ASN A 122 7.72 10.51 -14.01
CA ASN A 122 7.29 10.47 -15.42
C ASN A 122 5.76 10.45 -15.61
N ARG A 123 5.00 10.17 -14.54
CA ARG A 123 3.53 10.22 -14.51
C ARG A 123 2.98 11.51 -13.91
N GLY A 124 3.83 12.50 -13.66
CA GLY A 124 3.43 13.81 -13.12
C GLY A 124 3.62 13.96 -11.62
N GLY A 125 4.11 12.94 -10.93
CA GLY A 125 4.29 12.95 -9.48
C GLY A 125 3.12 12.31 -8.73
N ILE A 126 2.98 12.60 -7.44
CA ILE A 126 1.99 11.98 -6.55
C ILE A 126 0.82 12.94 -6.33
N ASP A 127 -0.40 12.52 -6.68
CA ASP A 127 -1.62 13.30 -6.47
C ASP A 127 -2.27 13.00 -5.11
N LEU A 128 -2.25 11.74 -4.68
CA LEU A 128 -2.76 11.31 -3.39
C LEU A 128 -1.86 10.24 -2.79
N LEU A 129 -1.53 10.37 -1.50
CA LEU A 129 -0.81 9.35 -0.76
C LEU A 129 -1.57 8.99 0.52
N ILE A 130 -1.92 7.70 0.66
CA ILE A 130 -2.54 7.17 1.86
C ILE A 130 -1.46 6.58 2.75
N LEU A 131 -1.34 7.12 3.95
CA LEU A 131 -0.33 6.71 4.94
C LEU A 131 -1.00 6.20 6.20
N GLY A 132 -0.49 5.09 6.72
CA GLY A 132 -0.75 4.66 8.09
C GLY A 132 0.22 5.34 9.05
N LEU A 133 -0.28 5.81 10.18
CA LEU A 133 0.53 6.30 11.29
C LEU A 133 0.64 5.19 12.34
N GLY A 134 1.85 4.72 12.62
CA GLY A 134 2.07 3.70 13.64
C GLY A 134 2.09 4.26 15.07
N GLU A 135 2.01 3.36 16.04
CA GLU A 135 1.94 3.70 17.48
C GLU A 135 3.17 4.49 17.98
N ASN A 136 4.34 4.22 17.42
CA ASN A 136 5.58 4.95 17.72
C ASN A 136 5.83 6.16 16.80
N GLY A 137 4.87 6.49 15.92
CA GLY A 137 4.99 7.59 14.97
C GLY A 137 5.61 7.21 13.62
N HIS A 138 5.85 5.92 13.32
CA HIS A 138 6.31 5.51 12.00
C HIS A 138 5.27 5.77 10.90
N LEU A 139 5.74 6.07 9.70
CA LEU A 139 4.93 6.24 8.48
C LEU A 139 5.38 5.20 7.45
N GLY A 140 4.50 4.25 7.12
CA GLY A 140 4.90 3.08 6.36
C GLY A 140 6.00 2.32 7.10
N PHE A 141 7.10 1.96 6.44
CA PHE A 141 8.26 1.36 7.10
C PHE A 141 9.27 2.39 7.63
N ASN A 142 9.05 3.70 7.39
CA ASN A 142 9.93 4.75 7.91
C ASN A 142 9.72 4.93 9.41
N GLN A 143 10.73 4.53 10.19
CA GLN A 143 10.74 4.65 11.64
C GLN A 143 10.94 6.11 12.09
N PRO A 144 10.63 6.46 13.35
CA PRO A 144 11.09 7.69 13.95
C PRO A 144 12.60 7.88 13.67
N GLU A 145 13.02 9.10 13.41
CA GLU A 145 14.40 9.45 13.03
C GLU A 145 14.78 9.15 11.56
N SER A 146 13.91 8.53 10.77
CA SER A 146 14.12 8.46 9.33
C SER A 146 14.23 9.87 8.72
N PRO A 147 15.15 10.10 7.77
CA PRO A 147 15.32 11.42 7.19
C PRO A 147 14.07 11.87 6.44
N PHE A 148 13.61 13.10 6.70
CA PHE A 148 12.56 13.74 5.94
C PHE A 148 13.12 14.38 4.66
N GLY A 149 12.37 14.30 3.56
CA GLY A 149 12.74 14.92 2.28
C GLY A 149 13.81 14.12 1.51
N GLY A 150 14.04 12.88 1.91
CA GLY A 150 14.88 11.95 1.18
C GLY A 150 14.15 11.31 -0.02
N GLU A 151 14.93 10.71 -0.88
CA GLU A 151 14.48 9.85 -1.95
C GLU A 151 14.05 8.47 -1.40
N ALA A 152 13.47 7.60 -2.23
CA ALA A 152 13.25 6.20 -1.88
C ALA A 152 14.59 5.54 -1.54
N TRP A 153 14.64 4.77 -0.48
CA TRP A 153 15.87 4.25 0.08
C TRP A 153 15.70 2.85 0.66
N VAL A 154 16.81 2.16 0.80
CA VAL A 154 16.85 0.82 1.41
C VAL A 154 17.20 0.97 2.89
N THR A 155 16.40 0.37 3.76
CA THR A 155 16.67 0.39 5.19
C THR A 155 16.49 -0.99 5.80
N ARG A 156 17.05 -1.19 6.97
CA ARG A 156 16.76 -2.38 7.78
C ARG A 156 15.50 -2.15 8.58
N MET A 157 14.65 -3.15 8.59
CA MET A 157 13.46 -3.14 9.43
C MET A 157 13.89 -3.19 10.91
N ASN A 158 13.19 -2.47 11.75
CA ASN A 158 13.35 -2.58 13.20
C ASN A 158 12.93 -4.00 13.64
N VAL A 159 13.63 -4.58 14.59
CA VAL A 159 13.42 -5.96 15.07
C VAL A 159 11.98 -6.19 15.53
N GLU A 160 11.38 -5.24 16.25
CA GLU A 160 10.00 -5.34 16.73
C GLU A 160 8.99 -5.37 15.58
N LEU A 161 9.21 -4.56 14.54
CA LEU A 161 8.38 -4.53 13.35
C LEU A 161 8.54 -5.82 12.54
N GLU A 162 9.76 -6.33 12.41
CA GLU A 162 10.05 -7.61 11.75
C GLU A 162 9.36 -8.78 12.47
N GLU A 163 9.46 -8.86 13.80
CA GLU A 163 8.79 -9.87 14.60
C GLU A 163 7.26 -9.77 14.49
N ARG A 164 6.72 -8.56 14.49
CA ARG A 164 5.28 -8.31 14.30
C ARG A 164 4.80 -8.77 12.92
N ILE A 165 5.53 -8.47 11.86
CA ILE A 165 5.19 -8.93 10.50
C ILE A 165 5.26 -10.46 10.43
N ARG A 166 6.30 -11.07 10.97
CA ARG A 166 6.45 -12.54 11.04
C ARG A 166 5.32 -13.18 11.84
N SER A 167 4.93 -12.61 12.98
CA SER A 167 3.86 -13.14 13.82
C SER A 167 2.48 -13.03 13.16
N CYS A 168 2.18 -11.92 12.48
CA CYS A 168 0.95 -11.77 11.70
C CYS A 168 0.83 -12.83 10.59
N LEU A 169 1.93 -13.20 9.96
CA LEU A 169 1.97 -14.21 8.90
C LEU A 169 1.77 -15.64 9.43
N LEU A 170 2.25 -15.93 10.64
CA LEU A 170 2.03 -17.23 11.28
C LEU A 170 0.55 -17.46 11.65
N TYR A 171 -0.22 -16.41 11.90
CA TYR A 171 -1.65 -16.50 12.20
C TYR A 171 -2.54 -16.62 10.96
N THR A 172 -2.04 -16.30 9.77
CA THR A 172 -2.79 -16.42 8.50
C THR A 172 -2.51 -17.72 7.74
N SER A 173 -1.54 -18.52 8.20
CA SER A 173 -1.33 -19.89 7.68
C SER A 173 -2.32 -20.83 8.35
N PRO A 174 -3.07 -21.67 7.58
CA PRO A 174 -3.92 -22.70 8.18
C PRO A 174 -3.10 -23.56 9.12
N SER A 175 -3.53 -23.68 10.36
CA SER A 175 -2.87 -24.56 11.34
C SER A 175 -2.83 -25.98 10.78
N PRO A 176 -1.73 -26.73 10.96
CA PRO A 176 -1.69 -28.15 10.63
C PRO A 176 -2.80 -29.00 11.30
N ARG A 177 -3.50 -28.43 12.29
CA ARG A 177 -4.63 -29.06 12.99
C ARG A 177 -5.97 -28.95 12.24
N ASP A 178 -6.07 -28.09 11.22
CA ASP A 178 -7.31 -27.90 10.44
C ASP A 178 -7.37 -28.82 9.20
N ARG A 179 -6.48 -29.80 9.11
CA ARG A 179 -6.48 -30.89 8.12
C ARG A 179 -6.94 -32.18 8.81
N GLY A 180 -8.15 -32.20 9.26
CA GLY A 180 -8.86 -33.37 9.74
C GLY A 180 -10.04 -33.68 8.84
#